data_ee86009b20cc41f065129900d300c9ec
#
_entry.id   ee86009b20cc41f065129900d300c9ec
#
_cell.length_a   1.000
_cell.length_b   1.000
_cell.length_c   1.000
_cell.angle_alpha   90.00
_cell.angle_beta   90.00
_cell.angle_gamma   90.00
#
_symmetry.space_group_name_H-M   'P 1'
#
loop_
_entity.id
_entity.type
_entity.pdbx_description
1 polymer ?
#
loop_
_entity_poly.entity_id
_entity_poly.type
_entity_poly.pdbx_seq_one_letter_code
_entity_poly.pdbx_strand_id
1 'polypeptide(L)'
;VDYAGVFLDENRAFSELFRDVDRSKPVPTCPGWSLDQLLRHVGRGDRWAAQIVRDRLEEFLDPRSVEGGKPPPDPADAISWLHGGARRLVDAVELTGVETPVWTFLGPRPANWWVRRRLHEVAVHRADAAIATGAEFTLAAEVAADGITEWLERVAVQAGSDGSPLPLEDGNTLHLHATDPGLGEAGEWTIGVDAGRITWSHEHGKGTAALRGGATELLLAILRRVPLADTGIALFGDEAVWQDWLDRTPL
;
A
#
# COMPACT_ATOMS: atom_id res chain seq x y z
N VAL A 1 -14.54 -5.45 -3.31
CA VAL A 1 -14.20 -4.71 -2.07
C VAL A 1 -14.97 -3.40 -2.03
N ASP A 2 -15.60 -3.07 -0.90
CA ASP A 2 -16.11 -1.72 -0.60
C ASP A 2 -14.93 -0.85 -0.15
N TYR A 3 -14.24 -0.23 -1.09
CA TYR A 3 -13.04 0.54 -0.79
C TYR A 3 -13.27 1.70 0.18
N ALA A 4 -14.41 2.40 0.09
CA ALA A 4 -14.68 3.55 0.95
C ALA A 4 -14.95 3.14 2.39
N GLY A 5 -15.82 2.15 2.60
CA GLY A 5 -16.12 1.61 3.92
C GLY A 5 -14.88 1.02 4.60
N VAL A 6 -14.16 0.16 3.89
CA VAL A 6 -12.94 -0.48 4.41
C VAL A 6 -11.84 0.54 4.68
N PHE A 7 -11.68 1.57 3.84
CA PHE A 7 -10.70 2.64 4.06
C PHE A 7 -10.97 3.40 5.37
N LEU A 8 -12.23 3.73 5.65
CA LEU A 8 -12.60 4.40 6.90
C LEU A 8 -12.40 3.52 8.12
N ASP A 9 -12.66 2.22 8.00
CA ASP A 9 -12.46 1.27 9.10
C ASP A 9 -10.97 1.03 9.36
N GLU A 10 -10.13 0.88 8.31
CA GLU A 10 -8.67 0.78 8.44
C GLU A 10 -8.06 2.06 9.06
N ASN A 11 -8.54 3.24 8.64
CA ASN A 11 -8.11 4.52 9.22
C ASN A 11 -8.47 4.63 10.71
N ARG A 12 -9.65 4.13 11.11
CA ARG A 12 -10.05 4.04 12.51
C ARG A 12 -9.14 3.08 13.28
N ALA A 13 -8.94 1.85 12.77
CA ALA A 13 -8.08 0.86 13.40
C ALA A 13 -6.62 1.34 13.52
N PHE A 14 -6.11 2.06 12.51
CA PHE A 14 -4.81 2.71 12.57
C PHE A 14 -4.75 3.72 13.71
N SER A 15 -5.75 4.57 13.86
CA SER A 15 -5.76 5.62 14.89
C SER A 15 -5.78 5.08 16.32
N GLU A 16 -6.40 3.91 16.56
CA GLU A 16 -6.45 3.30 17.89
C GLU A 16 -5.04 2.98 18.42
N LEU A 17 -4.09 2.68 17.55
CA LEU A 17 -2.69 2.40 17.92
C LEU A 17 -1.95 3.62 18.48
N PHE A 18 -2.53 4.82 18.39
CA PHE A 18 -1.91 6.08 18.82
C PHE A 18 -2.53 6.69 20.09
N ARG A 19 -3.55 6.05 20.71
CA ARG A 19 -4.26 6.63 21.85
C ARG A 19 -3.38 6.77 23.09
N ASP A 20 -2.72 5.69 23.50
CA ASP A 20 -1.99 5.60 24.77
C ASP A 20 -0.52 5.20 24.56
N VAL A 21 0.07 5.65 23.45
CA VAL A 21 1.44 5.30 23.07
C VAL A 21 2.36 6.53 23.09
N ASP A 22 3.60 6.33 23.48
CA ASP A 22 4.65 7.33 23.24
C ASP A 22 4.92 7.44 21.73
N ARG A 23 4.45 8.54 21.13
CA ARG A 23 4.54 8.80 19.69
C ARG A 23 5.97 9.11 19.21
N SER A 24 6.93 9.29 20.14
CA SER A 24 8.35 9.43 19.80
C SER A 24 9.01 8.10 19.48
N LYS A 25 8.36 6.95 19.77
CA LYS A 25 8.90 5.63 19.44
C LYS A 25 9.25 5.51 17.95
N PRO A 26 10.41 4.91 17.64
CA PRO A 26 10.79 4.67 16.27
C PRO A 26 9.89 3.61 15.60
N VAL A 27 9.69 3.73 14.30
CA VAL A 27 8.99 2.75 13.46
C VAL A 27 10.04 1.89 12.75
N PRO A 28 10.28 0.63 13.16
CA PRO A 28 11.37 -0.18 12.61
C PRO A 28 11.32 -0.37 11.10
N THR A 29 10.11 -0.47 10.55
CA THR A 29 9.84 -0.68 9.11
C THR A 29 9.90 0.60 8.28
N CYS A 30 10.01 1.77 8.92
CA CYS A 30 10.18 3.08 8.28
C CYS A 30 11.40 3.79 8.89
N PRO A 31 12.64 3.47 8.44
CA PRO A 31 13.86 3.97 9.05
C PRO A 31 13.89 5.50 9.18
N GLY A 32 14.20 6.00 10.36
CA GLY A 32 14.24 7.42 10.67
C GLY A 32 12.88 8.06 11.00
N TRP A 33 11.79 7.29 11.00
CA TRP A 33 10.47 7.79 11.38
C TRP A 33 10.11 7.41 12.82
N SER A 34 9.42 8.33 13.48
CA SER A 34 8.67 8.05 14.71
C SER A 34 7.19 7.78 14.40
N LEU A 35 6.47 7.26 15.38
CA LEU A 35 5.00 7.09 15.27
C LEU A 35 4.29 8.43 15.00
N ASP A 36 4.79 9.57 15.53
CA ASP A 36 4.22 10.88 15.22
C ASP A 36 4.39 11.26 13.75
N GLN A 37 5.56 10.94 13.16
CA GLN A 37 5.80 11.16 11.74
C GLN A 37 4.95 10.24 10.87
N LEU A 38 4.74 8.99 11.29
CA LEU A 38 3.87 8.04 10.60
C LEU A 38 2.41 8.52 10.59
N LEU A 39 1.86 8.92 11.74
CA LEU A 39 0.51 9.49 11.87
C LEU A 39 0.34 10.71 10.94
N ARG A 40 1.31 11.62 10.99
CA ARG A 40 1.30 12.81 10.14
C ARG A 40 1.37 12.46 8.65
N HIS A 41 2.17 11.47 8.26
CA HIS A 41 2.27 11.01 6.88
C HIS A 41 0.93 10.52 6.36
N VAL A 42 0.28 9.61 7.07
CA VAL A 42 -1.02 9.05 6.68
C VAL A 42 -2.08 10.15 6.58
N GLY A 43 -2.29 10.94 7.62
CA GLY A 43 -3.35 11.95 7.62
C GLY A 43 -3.11 13.12 6.67
N ARG A 44 -1.84 13.47 6.37
CA ARG A 44 -1.51 14.42 5.31
C ARG A 44 -1.80 13.84 3.94
N GLY A 45 -1.44 12.57 3.70
CA GLY A 45 -1.70 11.87 2.45
C GLY A 45 -3.19 11.79 2.13
N ASP A 46 -4.05 11.55 3.14
CA ASP A 46 -5.51 11.54 2.97
C ASP A 46 -6.04 12.91 2.53
N ARG A 47 -5.56 14.00 3.17
CA ARG A 47 -5.93 15.37 2.78
C ARG A 47 -5.41 15.76 1.42
N TRP A 48 -4.21 15.31 1.09
CA TRP A 48 -3.60 15.53 -0.22
C TRP A 48 -4.45 14.91 -1.33
N ALA A 49 -4.82 13.64 -1.18
CA ALA A 49 -5.71 12.96 -2.10
C ALA A 49 -7.10 13.64 -2.18
N ALA A 50 -7.66 14.01 -1.02
CA ALA A 50 -8.93 14.73 -0.95
C ALA A 50 -8.90 16.07 -1.70
N GLN A 51 -7.81 16.82 -1.59
CA GLN A 51 -7.65 18.10 -2.27
C GLN A 51 -7.50 17.92 -3.77
N ILE A 52 -6.72 16.93 -4.24
CA ILE A 52 -6.58 16.58 -5.66
C ILE A 52 -7.95 16.28 -6.26
N VAL A 53 -8.75 15.46 -5.59
CA VAL A 53 -10.08 15.05 -6.08
C VAL A 53 -11.05 16.23 -6.04
N ARG A 54 -11.16 16.95 -4.92
CA ARG A 54 -12.06 18.10 -4.74
C ARG A 54 -11.83 19.17 -5.78
N ASP A 55 -10.56 19.51 -6.01
CA ASP A 55 -10.16 20.59 -6.90
C ASP A 55 -9.98 20.11 -8.36
N ARG A 56 -10.22 18.81 -8.63
CA ARG A 56 -10.09 18.14 -9.94
C ARG A 56 -8.74 18.45 -10.59
N LEU A 57 -7.66 18.33 -9.82
CA LEU A 57 -6.34 18.69 -10.30
C LEU A 57 -5.89 17.76 -11.43
N GLU A 58 -5.26 18.34 -12.44
CA GLU A 58 -4.67 17.65 -13.58
C GLU A 58 -3.14 17.54 -13.47
N GLU A 59 -2.55 18.24 -12.49
CA GLU A 59 -1.11 18.31 -12.24
C GLU A 59 -0.75 17.98 -10.79
N PHE A 60 0.54 17.76 -10.56
CA PHE A 60 1.08 17.44 -9.24
C PHE A 60 0.85 18.57 -8.23
N LEU A 61 0.34 18.22 -7.07
CA LEU A 61 0.24 19.08 -5.89
C LEU A 61 1.35 18.71 -4.89
N ASP A 62 2.17 19.69 -4.47
CA ASP A 62 3.15 19.43 -3.39
C ASP A 62 2.42 19.05 -2.08
N PRO A 63 2.66 17.85 -1.52
CA PRO A 63 2.03 17.44 -0.27
C PRO A 63 2.32 18.37 0.92
N ARG A 64 3.36 19.20 0.84
CA ARG A 64 3.71 20.18 1.88
C ARG A 64 2.80 21.41 1.86
N SER A 65 2.15 21.69 0.72
CA SER A 65 1.24 22.82 0.53
C SER A 65 -0.22 22.49 0.84
N VAL A 66 -0.52 21.25 1.23
CA VAL A 66 -1.88 20.78 1.45
C VAL A 66 -2.55 21.52 2.60
N GLU A 67 -3.77 21.97 2.36
CA GLU A 67 -4.61 22.64 3.35
C GLU A 67 -4.87 21.74 4.57
N GLY A 68 -4.54 22.25 5.77
CA GLY A 68 -4.68 21.48 7.01
C GLY A 68 -3.78 20.24 7.10
N GLY A 69 -2.68 20.17 6.31
CA GLY A 69 -1.75 19.03 6.23
C GLY A 69 -0.86 18.82 7.47
N LYS A 70 -1.06 19.59 8.55
CA LYS A 70 -0.36 19.42 9.84
C LYS A 70 -1.35 18.99 10.93
N PRO A 71 -1.03 17.92 11.70
CA PRO A 71 -1.86 17.54 12.83
C PRO A 71 -1.82 18.61 13.92
N PRO A 72 -2.91 18.78 14.70
CA PRO A 72 -2.89 19.51 15.95
C PRO A 72 -1.88 18.90 16.94
N PRO A 73 -1.33 19.71 17.89
CA PRO A 73 -0.40 19.20 18.90
C PRO A 73 -1.08 18.31 19.95
N ASP A 74 -2.36 18.51 20.22
CA ASP A 74 -3.12 17.68 21.15
C ASP A 74 -3.35 16.28 20.57
N PRO A 75 -3.09 15.20 21.35
CA PRO A 75 -3.23 13.83 20.86
C PRO A 75 -4.64 13.45 20.40
N ALA A 76 -5.68 13.88 21.12
CA ALA A 76 -7.07 13.56 20.77
C ALA A 76 -7.52 14.32 19.52
N ASP A 77 -7.10 15.59 19.41
CA ASP A 77 -7.35 16.41 18.23
C ASP A 77 -6.60 15.86 17.00
N ALA A 78 -5.39 15.31 17.19
CA ALA A 78 -4.64 14.67 16.11
C ALA A 78 -5.34 13.39 15.58
N ILE A 79 -5.98 12.60 16.44
CA ILE A 79 -6.82 11.47 16.03
C ILE A 79 -8.06 11.96 15.28
N SER A 80 -8.74 12.97 15.79
CA SER A 80 -9.88 13.59 15.12
C SER A 80 -9.48 14.18 13.76
N TRP A 81 -8.30 14.79 13.69
CA TRP A 81 -7.70 15.29 12.45
C TRP A 81 -7.45 14.13 11.44
N LEU A 82 -6.92 12.99 11.88
CA LEU A 82 -6.70 11.81 11.04
C LEU A 82 -8.02 11.35 10.40
N HIS A 83 -9.05 11.06 11.23
CA HIS A 83 -10.38 10.63 10.75
C HIS A 83 -11.02 11.65 9.79
N GLY A 84 -10.89 12.94 10.11
CA GLY A 84 -11.37 14.02 9.25
C GLY A 84 -10.69 14.05 7.87
N GLY A 85 -9.42 13.60 7.76
CA GLY A 85 -8.71 13.47 6.49
C GLY A 85 -9.31 12.38 5.60
N ALA A 86 -9.49 11.18 6.16
CA ALA A 86 -10.08 10.05 5.46
C ALA A 86 -11.53 10.36 4.99
N ARG A 87 -12.35 10.93 5.87
CA ARG A 87 -13.72 11.33 5.51
C ARG A 87 -13.75 12.34 4.37
N ARG A 88 -12.89 13.36 4.42
CA ARG A 88 -12.78 14.37 3.33
C ARG A 88 -12.48 13.75 1.97
N LEU A 89 -11.67 12.70 1.92
CA LEU A 89 -11.40 12.02 0.64
C LEU A 89 -12.65 11.32 0.12
N VAL A 90 -13.36 10.57 0.96
CA VAL A 90 -14.58 9.87 0.56
C VAL A 90 -15.63 10.89 0.09
N ASP A 91 -15.88 11.94 0.88
CA ASP A 91 -16.82 13.01 0.55
C ASP A 91 -16.44 13.72 -0.77
N ALA A 92 -15.14 13.97 -0.98
CA ALA A 92 -14.65 14.60 -2.21
C ALA A 92 -14.93 13.72 -3.45
N VAL A 93 -14.72 12.39 -3.34
CA VAL A 93 -15.00 11.46 -4.44
C VAL A 93 -16.51 11.39 -4.74
N GLU A 94 -17.35 11.33 -3.71
CA GLU A 94 -18.80 11.34 -3.87
C GLU A 94 -19.30 12.61 -4.56
N LEU A 95 -18.82 13.79 -4.14
CA LEU A 95 -19.22 15.09 -4.70
C LEU A 95 -18.66 15.33 -6.11
N THR A 96 -17.45 14.88 -6.38
CA THR A 96 -16.79 15.07 -7.68
C THR A 96 -17.30 14.09 -8.72
N GLY A 97 -17.71 12.90 -8.28
CA GLY A 97 -18.09 11.76 -9.11
C GLY A 97 -16.96 10.75 -9.22
N VAL A 98 -17.27 9.49 -8.93
CA VAL A 98 -16.29 8.37 -8.80
C VAL A 98 -15.43 8.16 -10.05
N GLU A 99 -15.98 8.43 -11.25
CA GLU A 99 -15.31 8.23 -12.54
C GLU A 99 -14.64 9.50 -13.09
N THR A 100 -14.72 10.64 -12.37
CA THR A 100 -14.09 11.88 -12.81
C THR A 100 -12.58 11.71 -12.88
N PRO A 101 -11.94 11.96 -14.05
CA PRO A 101 -10.49 11.87 -14.15
C PRO A 101 -9.82 12.95 -13.32
N VAL A 102 -8.82 12.55 -12.54
CA VAL A 102 -7.99 13.44 -11.74
C VAL A 102 -6.52 13.03 -11.87
N TRP A 103 -5.63 13.91 -11.49
CA TRP A 103 -4.21 13.61 -11.46
C TRP A 103 -3.90 12.45 -10.51
N THR A 104 -3.01 11.56 -10.95
CA THR A 104 -2.31 10.59 -10.11
C THR A 104 -0.86 10.47 -10.58
N PHE A 105 0.02 9.90 -9.76
CA PHE A 105 1.41 9.64 -10.14
C PHE A 105 1.57 8.49 -11.19
N LEU A 106 0.47 7.86 -11.60
CA LEU A 106 0.40 6.89 -12.70
C LEU A 106 -0.29 7.46 -13.96
N GLY A 107 -0.41 8.80 -14.05
CA GLY A 107 -1.23 9.49 -15.04
C GLY A 107 -2.68 9.65 -14.58
N PRO A 108 -3.56 10.27 -15.39
CA PRO A 108 -4.96 10.49 -15.03
C PRO A 108 -5.69 9.17 -14.73
N ARG A 109 -6.45 9.15 -13.62
CA ARG A 109 -7.28 8.01 -13.18
C ARG A 109 -8.63 8.52 -12.68
N PRO A 110 -9.67 7.65 -12.62
CA PRO A 110 -10.91 7.96 -11.93
C PRO A 110 -10.68 8.37 -10.48
N ALA A 111 -11.47 9.30 -9.94
CA ALA A 111 -11.31 9.85 -8.60
C ALA A 111 -11.30 8.77 -7.49
N ASN A 112 -12.08 7.68 -7.66
CA ASN A 112 -12.13 6.56 -6.72
C ASN A 112 -10.80 5.79 -6.62
N TRP A 113 -9.90 5.92 -7.60
CA TRP A 113 -8.55 5.36 -7.52
C TRP A 113 -7.82 5.83 -6.27
N TRP A 114 -8.02 7.09 -5.85
CA TRP A 114 -7.41 7.63 -4.64
C TRP A 114 -7.92 6.97 -3.37
N VAL A 115 -9.20 6.57 -3.30
CA VAL A 115 -9.74 5.84 -2.15
C VAL A 115 -9.05 4.48 -2.01
N ARG A 116 -8.96 3.71 -3.12
CA ARG A 116 -8.24 2.42 -3.15
C ARG A 116 -6.76 2.60 -2.75
N ARG A 117 -6.08 3.59 -3.34
CA ARG A 117 -4.68 3.87 -3.02
C ARG A 117 -4.48 4.22 -1.55
N ARG A 118 -5.37 5.04 -0.97
CA ARG A 118 -5.26 5.44 0.44
C ARG A 118 -5.65 4.33 1.41
N LEU A 119 -6.56 3.44 1.02
CA LEU A 119 -6.83 2.21 1.76
C LEU A 119 -5.55 1.38 1.93
N HIS A 120 -4.85 1.06 0.83
CA HIS A 120 -3.65 0.23 0.92
C HIS A 120 -2.50 0.94 1.66
N GLU A 121 -2.40 2.25 1.53
CA GLU A 121 -1.44 3.05 2.28
C GLU A 121 -1.68 2.97 3.79
N VAL A 122 -2.94 3.19 4.24
CA VAL A 122 -3.24 3.13 5.68
C VAL A 122 -3.14 1.70 6.22
N ALA A 123 -3.53 0.68 5.45
CA ALA A 123 -3.43 -0.72 5.87
C ALA A 123 -1.96 -1.13 6.13
N VAL A 124 -1.05 -0.78 5.22
CA VAL A 124 0.39 -1.06 5.37
C VAL A 124 0.98 -0.26 6.55
N HIS A 125 0.64 1.02 6.68
CA HIS A 125 1.13 1.83 7.79
C HIS A 125 0.49 1.45 9.14
N ARG A 126 -0.69 0.81 9.16
CA ARG A 126 -1.23 0.17 10.36
C ARG A 126 -0.39 -1.02 10.78
N ALA A 127 0.11 -1.82 9.82
CA ALA A 127 1.08 -2.87 10.13
C ALA A 127 2.39 -2.29 10.70
N ASP A 128 2.91 -1.20 10.10
CA ASP A 128 4.10 -0.50 10.61
C ASP A 128 3.92 -0.02 12.06
N ALA A 129 2.74 0.57 12.37
CA ALA A 129 2.42 1.01 13.72
C ALA A 129 2.24 -0.17 14.69
N ALA A 130 1.61 -1.26 14.26
CA ALA A 130 1.43 -2.47 15.07
C ALA A 130 2.79 -3.10 15.43
N ILE A 131 3.70 -3.21 14.47
CA ILE A 131 5.09 -3.68 14.71
C ILE A 131 5.81 -2.77 15.72
N ALA A 132 5.69 -1.44 15.56
CA ALA A 132 6.35 -0.48 16.46
C ALA A 132 5.77 -0.50 17.89
N THR A 133 4.49 -0.85 18.06
CA THR A 133 3.82 -0.88 19.37
C THR A 133 3.77 -2.27 19.99
N GLY A 134 4.05 -3.33 19.23
CA GLY A 134 3.88 -4.72 19.64
C GLY A 134 2.41 -5.16 19.66
N ALA A 135 1.54 -4.48 18.93
CA ALA A 135 0.14 -4.83 18.80
C ALA A 135 -0.08 -5.94 17.75
N GLU A 136 -1.16 -6.68 17.89
CA GLU A 136 -1.59 -7.63 16.87
C GLU A 136 -2.02 -6.90 15.58
N PHE A 137 -1.72 -7.51 14.44
CA PHE A 137 -2.13 -7.03 13.13
C PHE A 137 -2.88 -8.14 12.37
N THR A 138 -4.05 -7.80 11.90
CA THR A 138 -4.85 -8.65 11.01
C THR A 138 -5.41 -7.80 9.87
N LEU A 139 -5.49 -8.35 8.68
CA LEU A 139 -6.08 -7.70 7.52
C LEU A 139 -6.95 -8.72 6.78
N ALA A 140 -8.09 -8.30 6.26
CA ALA A 140 -8.94 -9.19 5.48
C ALA A 140 -8.18 -9.67 4.23
N ALA A 141 -8.26 -10.95 3.92
CA ALA A 141 -7.47 -11.57 2.85
C ALA A 141 -7.72 -10.92 1.48
N GLU A 142 -8.97 -10.55 1.19
CA GLU A 142 -9.33 -9.84 -0.04
C GLU A 142 -8.73 -8.43 -0.11
N VAL A 143 -8.54 -7.75 1.01
CA VAL A 143 -7.90 -6.43 1.07
C VAL A 143 -6.40 -6.57 0.87
N ALA A 144 -5.79 -7.58 1.48
CA ALA A 144 -4.37 -7.89 1.30
C ALA A 144 -4.06 -8.27 -0.15
N ALA A 145 -4.89 -9.13 -0.77
CA ALA A 145 -4.76 -9.54 -2.16
C ALA A 145 -4.90 -8.36 -3.14
N ASP A 146 -5.89 -7.48 -2.91
CA ASP A 146 -6.04 -6.26 -3.69
C ASP A 146 -4.86 -5.30 -3.49
N GLY A 147 -4.26 -5.27 -2.29
CA GLY A 147 -3.04 -4.51 -2.00
C GLY A 147 -1.81 -5.00 -2.77
N ILE A 148 -1.65 -6.32 -2.92
CA ILE A 148 -0.61 -6.90 -3.79
C ILE A 148 -0.87 -6.51 -5.25
N THR A 149 -2.10 -6.62 -5.71
CA THR A 149 -2.50 -6.24 -7.07
C THR A 149 -2.20 -4.77 -7.35
N GLU A 150 -2.60 -3.85 -6.46
CA GLU A 150 -2.33 -2.41 -6.58
C GLU A 150 -0.82 -2.11 -6.61
N TRP A 151 -0.06 -2.82 -5.78
CA TRP A 151 1.40 -2.71 -5.78
C TRP A 151 2.00 -3.12 -7.13
N LEU A 152 1.56 -4.26 -7.69
CA LEU A 152 2.03 -4.74 -8.99
C LEU A 152 1.64 -3.81 -10.13
N GLU A 153 0.44 -3.22 -10.11
CA GLU A 153 0.02 -2.18 -11.07
C GLU A 153 1.00 -0.98 -11.06
N ARG A 154 1.46 -0.58 -9.88
CA ARG A 154 2.44 0.51 -9.72
C ARG A 154 3.83 0.12 -10.21
N VAL A 155 4.31 -1.06 -9.81
CA VAL A 155 5.61 -1.57 -10.25
C VAL A 155 5.66 -1.70 -11.76
N ALA A 156 4.61 -2.21 -12.41
CA ALA A 156 4.54 -2.35 -13.86
C ALA A 156 4.68 -1.01 -14.61
N VAL A 157 4.27 0.11 -14.00
CA VAL A 157 4.39 1.46 -14.60
C VAL A 157 5.72 2.11 -14.24
N GLN A 158 6.22 1.92 -13.01
CA GLN A 158 7.35 2.69 -12.46
C GLN A 158 8.71 2.00 -12.66
N ALA A 159 8.73 0.65 -12.67
CA ALA A 159 9.99 -0.08 -12.80
C ALA A 159 10.72 0.27 -14.11
N GLY A 160 11.99 0.61 -14.00
CA GLY A 160 12.83 0.98 -15.14
C GLY A 160 12.56 2.36 -15.75
N SER A 161 11.58 3.13 -15.27
CA SER A 161 11.22 4.44 -15.83
C SER A 161 12.32 5.50 -15.67
N ASP A 162 13.19 5.33 -14.68
CA ASP A 162 14.35 6.19 -14.40
C ASP A 162 15.68 5.61 -14.94
N GLY A 163 15.60 4.51 -15.71
CA GLY A 163 16.77 3.77 -16.23
C GLY A 163 17.39 2.78 -15.24
N SER A 164 16.78 2.57 -14.06
CA SER A 164 17.21 1.54 -13.13
C SER A 164 16.96 0.13 -13.69
N PRO A 165 17.74 -0.89 -13.25
CA PRO A 165 17.46 -2.28 -13.61
C PRO A 165 16.05 -2.72 -13.23
N LEU A 166 15.43 -3.56 -14.04
CA LEU A 166 14.15 -4.16 -13.70
C LEU A 166 14.28 -5.09 -12.49
N PRO A 167 13.21 -5.24 -11.69
CA PRO A 167 13.18 -6.16 -10.54
C PRO A 167 13.36 -7.63 -10.91
N LEU A 168 13.08 -8.00 -12.15
CA LEU A 168 13.30 -9.34 -12.70
C LEU A 168 14.19 -9.24 -13.94
N GLU A 169 15.06 -10.24 -14.14
CA GLU A 169 15.77 -10.45 -15.38
C GLU A 169 14.87 -11.11 -16.43
N ASP A 170 15.19 -10.86 -17.71
CA ASP A 170 14.46 -11.48 -18.81
C ASP A 170 14.51 -13.02 -18.71
N GLY A 171 13.35 -13.66 -18.87
CA GLY A 171 13.19 -15.10 -18.72
C GLY A 171 12.94 -15.57 -17.28
N ASN A 172 13.17 -14.75 -16.25
CA ASN A 172 12.78 -15.06 -14.90
C ASN A 172 11.32 -14.71 -14.61
N THR A 173 10.66 -15.53 -13.80
CA THR A 173 9.29 -15.33 -13.36
C THR A 173 9.17 -15.48 -11.86
N LEU A 174 8.35 -14.64 -11.23
CA LEU A 174 7.98 -14.74 -9.83
C LEU A 174 6.50 -15.08 -9.74
N HIS A 175 6.15 -16.13 -8.97
CA HIS A 175 4.77 -16.51 -8.72
C HIS A 175 4.42 -16.30 -7.24
N LEU A 176 3.31 -15.61 -6.97
CA LEU A 176 2.75 -15.45 -5.63
C LEU A 176 1.43 -16.23 -5.57
N HIS A 177 1.24 -17.00 -4.49
CA HIS A 177 0.03 -17.80 -4.25
C HIS A 177 -0.48 -17.58 -2.83
N ALA A 178 -1.57 -16.84 -2.70
CA ALA A 178 -2.30 -16.70 -1.44
C ALA A 178 -3.16 -17.93 -1.16
N THR A 179 -3.02 -18.49 0.05
CA THR A 179 -3.70 -19.75 0.42
C THR A 179 -5.04 -19.53 1.12
N ASP A 180 -5.46 -18.27 1.28
CA ASP A 180 -6.69 -17.93 1.97
C ASP A 180 -7.92 -18.40 1.21
N PRO A 181 -8.91 -19.00 1.91
CA PRO A 181 -10.12 -19.48 1.26
C PRO A 181 -10.91 -18.34 0.60
N GLY A 182 -11.44 -18.59 -0.58
CA GLY A 182 -12.36 -17.68 -1.26
C GLY A 182 -11.70 -16.67 -2.20
N LEU A 183 -10.37 -16.54 -2.24
CA LEU A 183 -9.69 -15.64 -3.16
C LEU A 183 -9.72 -16.13 -4.62
N GLY A 184 -9.66 -17.47 -4.84
CA GLY A 184 -9.60 -18.03 -6.19
C GLY A 184 -8.46 -17.41 -7.02
N GLU A 185 -8.74 -17.04 -8.26
CA GLU A 185 -7.75 -16.43 -9.15
C GLU A 185 -7.19 -15.09 -8.60
N ALA A 186 -7.97 -14.35 -7.84
CA ALA A 186 -7.50 -13.10 -7.21
C ALA A 186 -6.40 -13.30 -6.16
N GLY A 187 -6.13 -14.53 -5.75
CA GLY A 187 -5.03 -14.92 -4.86
C GLY A 187 -3.77 -15.42 -5.60
N GLU A 188 -3.72 -15.31 -6.92
CA GLU A 188 -2.62 -15.79 -7.76
C GLU A 188 -2.03 -14.63 -8.57
N TRP A 189 -0.70 -14.53 -8.62
CA TRP A 189 0.00 -13.54 -9.45
C TRP A 189 1.21 -14.19 -10.10
N THR A 190 1.22 -14.24 -11.42
CA THR A 190 2.40 -14.58 -12.21
C THR A 190 3.01 -13.29 -12.75
N ILE A 191 4.26 -13.03 -12.37
CA ILE A 191 4.98 -11.80 -12.67
C ILE A 191 6.17 -12.16 -13.54
N GLY A 192 6.40 -11.41 -14.62
CA GLY A 192 7.50 -11.64 -15.56
C GLY A 192 7.94 -10.36 -16.25
N VAL A 193 8.79 -10.53 -17.25
CA VAL A 193 9.27 -9.44 -18.12
C VAL A 193 8.80 -9.71 -19.54
N ASP A 194 8.16 -8.73 -20.17
CA ASP A 194 7.83 -8.73 -21.59
C ASP A 194 8.22 -7.39 -22.21
N ALA A 195 8.91 -7.45 -23.36
CA ALA A 195 9.40 -6.29 -24.10
C ALA A 195 10.12 -5.23 -23.21
N GLY A 196 10.89 -5.69 -22.21
CA GLY A 196 11.64 -4.84 -21.30
C GLY A 196 10.79 -4.12 -20.26
N ARG A 197 9.62 -4.66 -19.91
CA ARG A 197 8.71 -4.13 -18.90
C ARG A 197 8.24 -5.24 -17.96
N ILE A 198 7.97 -4.88 -16.71
CA ILE A 198 7.30 -5.79 -15.79
C ILE A 198 5.85 -5.98 -16.24
N THR A 199 5.44 -7.24 -16.36
CA THR A 199 4.07 -7.67 -16.61
C THR A 199 3.61 -8.61 -15.52
N TRP A 200 2.31 -8.69 -15.29
CA TRP A 200 1.73 -9.65 -14.35
C TRP A 200 0.31 -10.03 -14.76
N SER A 201 -0.15 -11.20 -14.30
CA SER A 201 -1.52 -11.70 -14.52
C SER A 201 -1.99 -12.50 -13.32
N HIS A 202 -3.32 -12.61 -13.17
CA HIS A 202 -3.96 -13.52 -12.23
C HIS A 202 -4.03 -14.93 -12.82
N GLU A 203 -2.88 -15.59 -12.96
CA GLU A 203 -2.79 -16.93 -13.52
C GLU A 203 -2.00 -17.83 -12.58
N HIS A 204 -2.48 -19.06 -12.43
CA HIS A 204 -1.70 -20.10 -11.77
C HIS A 204 -0.58 -20.56 -12.67
N GLY A 205 0.67 -20.52 -12.19
CA GLY A 205 1.84 -20.87 -12.97
C GLY A 205 2.99 -21.43 -12.13
N LYS A 206 4.02 -21.90 -12.85
CA LYS A 206 5.32 -22.20 -12.23
C LYS A 206 6.23 -21.00 -12.46
N GLY A 207 6.63 -20.34 -11.36
CA GLY A 207 7.67 -19.31 -11.41
C GLY A 207 9.07 -19.89 -11.32
N THR A 208 10.08 -19.13 -11.78
CA THR A 208 11.49 -19.39 -11.43
C THR A 208 11.67 -19.37 -9.92
N ALA A 209 10.97 -18.45 -9.25
CA ALA A 209 10.72 -18.48 -7.82
C ALA A 209 9.21 -18.43 -7.56
N ALA A 210 8.73 -19.10 -6.49
CA ALA A 210 7.34 -19.06 -6.10
C ALA A 210 7.22 -18.93 -4.57
N LEU A 211 6.33 -18.04 -4.12
CA LEU A 211 5.99 -17.84 -2.71
C LEU A 211 4.54 -18.28 -2.47
N ARG A 212 4.34 -19.07 -1.41
CA ARG A 212 3.02 -19.58 -1.04
C ARG A 212 2.77 -19.35 0.45
N GLY A 213 1.71 -18.61 0.79
CA GLY A 213 1.36 -18.30 2.18
C GLY A 213 0.06 -17.54 2.29
N GLY A 214 -0.24 -16.98 3.46
CA GLY A 214 -1.40 -16.10 3.64
C GLY A 214 -1.25 -14.77 2.89
N ALA A 215 -2.35 -14.23 2.36
CA ALA A 215 -2.33 -12.98 1.58
C ALA A 215 -1.71 -11.81 2.36
N THR A 216 -2.02 -11.69 3.66
CA THR A 216 -1.45 -10.65 4.53
C THR A 216 0.06 -10.81 4.68
N GLU A 217 0.56 -12.02 4.89
CA GLU A 217 2.00 -12.27 5.00
C GLU A 217 2.71 -11.98 3.68
N LEU A 218 2.13 -12.41 2.55
CA LEU A 218 2.65 -12.11 1.21
C LEU A 218 2.73 -10.60 0.96
N LEU A 219 1.68 -9.84 1.31
CA LEU A 219 1.68 -8.37 1.20
C LEU A 219 2.79 -7.74 2.03
N LEU A 220 2.94 -8.15 3.29
CA LEU A 220 3.96 -7.61 4.17
C LEU A 220 5.38 -7.98 3.73
N ALA A 221 5.57 -9.20 3.22
CA ALA A 221 6.86 -9.65 2.71
C ALA A 221 7.27 -8.91 1.43
N ILE A 222 6.37 -8.78 0.44
CA ILE A 222 6.68 -8.07 -0.83
C ILE A 222 6.96 -6.58 -0.60
N LEU A 223 6.36 -5.99 0.44
CA LEU A 223 6.60 -4.62 0.86
C LEU A 223 7.73 -4.49 1.91
N ARG A 224 8.48 -5.56 2.16
CA ARG A 224 9.64 -5.58 3.08
C ARG A 224 9.31 -5.17 4.52
N ARG A 225 8.07 -5.42 5.00
CA ARG A 225 7.66 -5.14 6.39
C ARG A 225 8.05 -6.27 7.32
N VAL A 226 8.02 -7.50 6.81
CA VAL A 226 8.40 -8.71 7.57
C VAL A 226 9.32 -9.57 6.69
N PRO A 227 10.48 -10.02 7.20
CA PRO A 227 11.35 -10.94 6.46
C PRO A 227 10.67 -12.32 6.33
N LEU A 228 10.94 -13.06 5.25
CA LEU A 228 10.34 -14.38 5.04
C LEU A 228 10.56 -15.35 6.21
N ALA A 229 11.71 -15.26 6.87
CA ALA A 229 12.05 -16.11 8.00
C ALA A 229 11.10 -15.95 9.20
N ASP A 230 10.37 -14.83 9.28
CA ASP A 230 9.44 -14.52 10.36
C ASP A 230 7.97 -14.71 9.92
N THR A 231 7.74 -15.38 8.78
CA THR A 231 6.42 -15.67 8.21
C THR A 231 6.19 -17.16 8.03
N GLY A 232 4.93 -17.55 7.76
CA GLY A 232 4.57 -18.90 7.34
C GLY A 232 4.71 -19.14 5.82
N ILE A 233 5.32 -18.22 5.08
CA ILE A 233 5.46 -18.33 3.63
C ILE A 233 6.50 -19.39 3.25
N ALA A 234 6.08 -20.31 2.37
CA ALA A 234 6.99 -21.26 1.74
C ALA A 234 7.53 -20.66 0.42
N LEU A 235 8.85 -20.65 0.28
CA LEU A 235 9.54 -20.26 -0.96
C LEU A 235 10.00 -21.53 -1.69
N PHE A 236 9.77 -21.57 -2.99
CA PHE A 236 10.16 -22.64 -3.91
C PHE A 236 10.95 -22.07 -5.08
N GLY A 237 11.86 -22.87 -5.64
CA GLY A 237 12.68 -22.47 -6.79
C GLY A 237 13.91 -21.65 -6.41
N ASP A 238 14.25 -20.65 -7.20
CA ASP A 238 15.47 -19.85 -7.05
C ASP A 238 15.24 -18.65 -6.13
N GLU A 239 15.77 -18.71 -4.92
CA GLU A 239 15.70 -17.64 -3.92
C GLU A 239 16.35 -16.33 -4.41
N ALA A 240 17.34 -16.39 -5.30
CA ALA A 240 17.99 -15.19 -5.81
C ALA A 240 17.00 -14.31 -6.61
N VAL A 241 16.05 -14.91 -7.32
CA VAL A 241 15.00 -14.18 -8.04
C VAL A 241 14.11 -13.38 -7.08
N TRP A 242 13.77 -13.96 -5.92
CA TRP A 242 13.03 -13.23 -4.88
C TRP A 242 13.85 -12.09 -4.28
N GLN A 243 15.14 -12.32 -4.00
CA GLN A 243 16.02 -11.28 -3.45
C GLN A 243 16.22 -10.14 -4.45
N ASP A 244 16.45 -10.43 -5.72
CA ASP A 244 16.54 -9.43 -6.79
C ASP A 244 15.25 -8.58 -6.90
N TRP A 245 14.08 -9.23 -6.78
CA TRP A 245 12.81 -8.52 -6.72
C TRP A 245 12.76 -7.51 -5.57
N LEU A 246 13.13 -7.94 -4.35
CA LEU A 246 13.14 -7.05 -3.19
C LEU A 246 14.15 -5.90 -3.34
N ASP A 247 15.34 -6.18 -3.82
CA ASP A 247 16.41 -5.19 -3.90
C ASP A 247 16.18 -4.12 -4.97
N ARG A 248 15.47 -4.46 -6.05
CA ARG A 248 15.28 -3.59 -7.20
C ARG A 248 13.87 -2.99 -7.30
N THR A 249 12.90 -3.42 -6.50
CA THR A 249 11.59 -2.76 -6.44
C THR A 249 11.65 -1.51 -5.57
N PRO A 250 11.25 -0.32 -6.07
CA PRO A 250 11.16 0.89 -5.26
C PRO A 250 10.03 0.76 -4.21
N LEU A 251 10.22 1.38 -3.04
CA LEU A 251 9.20 1.50 -1.99
C LEU A 251 8.80 2.95 -1.80
#